data_e87a2b79a79de6b3b05410c0482b46d9
#
_entry.id   e87a2b79a79de6b3b05410c0482b46d9
#
_cell.length_a   1.000
_cell.length_b   1.000
_cell.length_c   1.000
_cell.angle_alpha   90.00
_cell.angle_beta   90.00
_cell.angle_gamma   90.00
#
_symmetry.space_group_name_H-M   'P 1'
#
loop_
_entity.id
_entity.type
_entity.pdbx_description
1 polymer ?
#
loop_
_entity_poly.entity_id
_entity_poly.type
_entity_poly.pdbx_seq_one_letter_code
_entity_poly.pdbx_strand_id
1 'polypeptide(L)'
;MSSSNSPIDDLLREFADEAPGYLSSAIVDMENGMAMASYDKAPEFDSSIAAAAFTNFIKSNREALDLLGADPLDTSDILVTTNGMYMLFRELGVEYYFGVAMSQEGNLA
;
A
#
# COMPACT_ATOMS: atom_id res chain seq x y z
N MET A 1 -19.77 -16.39 -0.45
CA MET A 1 -19.54 -16.06 -0.97
C MET A 1 -18.73 -15.67 -1.36
N SER A 2 -18.45 -15.93 -1.34
CA SER A 2 -17.71 -15.36 -1.71
C SER A 2 -17.70 -14.66 -2.76
N SER A 3 -18.60 -14.45 -3.13
CA SER A 3 -18.86 -13.46 -4.12
C SER A 3 -18.04 -12.22 -3.93
N SER A 4 -17.54 -12.05 -2.75
CA SER A 4 -16.71 -10.88 -2.47
C SER A 4 -15.31 -11.00 -3.04
N ASN A 5 -14.94 -12.18 -3.54
CA ASN A 5 -13.58 -12.38 -4.04
C ASN A 5 -13.50 -11.88 -5.48
N SER A 6 -12.91 -10.72 -5.65
CA SER A 6 -12.59 -10.22 -6.97
C SER A 6 -11.27 -10.84 -7.43
N PRO A 7 -10.95 -10.78 -8.73
CA PRO A 7 -9.63 -11.20 -9.19
C PRO A 7 -8.48 -10.46 -8.51
N ILE A 8 -8.72 -9.20 -8.13
CA ILE A 8 -7.68 -8.43 -7.43
C ILE A 8 -7.46 -8.99 -6.03
N ASP A 9 -8.53 -9.33 -5.33
CA ASP A 9 -8.39 -9.95 -4.00
C ASP A 9 -7.62 -11.25 -4.07
N ASP A 10 -7.89 -12.06 -5.08
CA ASP A 10 -7.19 -13.32 -5.28
C ASP A 10 -5.71 -13.09 -5.56
N LEU A 11 -5.40 -12.08 -6.34
CA LEU A 11 -4.01 -11.74 -6.66
C LEU A 11 -3.24 -11.32 -5.42
N LEU A 12 -3.87 -10.51 -4.57
CA LEU A 12 -3.23 -10.08 -3.32
C LEU A 12 -2.97 -11.28 -2.41
N ARG A 13 -3.90 -12.21 -2.36
CA ARG A 13 -3.71 -13.42 -1.55
C ARG A 13 -2.57 -14.28 -2.08
N GLU A 14 -2.48 -14.44 -3.40
CA GLU A 14 -1.38 -15.18 -3.98
C GLU A 14 -0.04 -14.53 -3.68
N PHE A 15 0.00 -13.19 -3.77
CA PHE A 15 1.22 -12.46 -3.45
C PHE A 15 1.59 -12.70 -1.99
N ALA A 16 0.60 -12.68 -1.09
CA ALA A 16 0.84 -12.90 0.34
C ALA A 16 1.44 -14.27 0.60
N ASP A 17 0.96 -15.28 -0.12
CA ASP A 17 1.43 -16.64 0.09
C ASP A 17 2.87 -16.82 -0.36
N GLU A 18 3.34 -15.99 -1.29
CA GLU A 18 4.69 -16.13 -1.86
C GLU A 18 5.70 -15.18 -1.25
N ALA A 19 5.26 -14.18 -0.50
CA ALA A 19 6.15 -13.14 0.01
C ALA A 19 6.48 -13.40 1.48
N PRO A 20 7.72 -13.77 1.80
CA PRO A 20 8.10 -13.99 3.20
C PRO A 20 7.94 -12.72 4.02
N GLY A 21 7.34 -12.85 5.19
CA GLY A 21 7.16 -11.71 6.08
C GLY A 21 5.98 -10.81 5.73
N TYR A 22 5.19 -11.21 4.77
CA TYR A 22 4.02 -10.43 4.37
C TYR A 22 3.09 -10.21 5.57
N LEU A 23 2.65 -8.97 5.75
CA LEU A 23 1.68 -8.62 6.79
C LEU A 23 0.34 -8.20 6.19
N SER A 24 0.36 -7.34 5.19
CA SER A 24 -0.86 -6.77 4.62
C SER A 24 -0.55 -6.11 3.29
N SER A 25 -1.55 -6.05 2.42
CA SER A 25 -1.46 -5.21 1.22
C SER A 25 -2.85 -4.70 0.85
N ALA A 26 -2.87 -3.62 0.09
CA ALA A 26 -4.13 -3.01 -0.33
C ALA A 26 -3.93 -2.20 -1.60
N ILE A 27 -5.00 -2.10 -2.37
CA ILE A 27 -5.11 -1.12 -3.44
C ILE A 27 -6.11 -0.08 -2.95
N VAL A 28 -5.69 1.18 -2.95
CA VAL A 28 -6.40 2.26 -2.27
C VAL A 28 -6.78 3.35 -3.26
N ASP A 29 -8.00 3.85 -3.10
CA ASP A 29 -8.51 4.98 -3.87
C ASP A 29 -7.93 6.27 -3.29
N MET A 30 -7.23 7.03 -4.11
CA MET A 30 -6.60 8.28 -3.67
C MET A 30 -7.60 9.34 -3.26
N GLU A 31 -8.80 9.30 -3.84
CA GLU A 31 -9.77 10.35 -3.60
C GLU A 31 -10.31 10.29 -2.18
N ASN A 32 -10.66 9.10 -1.71
CA ASN A 32 -11.30 8.95 -0.40
C ASN A 32 -10.49 8.17 0.62
N GLY A 33 -9.32 7.63 0.23
CA GLY A 33 -8.47 6.89 1.16
C GLY A 33 -9.02 5.54 1.56
N MET A 34 -9.96 4.99 0.79
CA MET A 34 -10.56 3.70 1.11
C MET A 34 -9.92 2.59 0.27
N ALA A 35 -9.67 1.47 0.93
CA ALA A 35 -9.14 0.30 0.23
C ALA A 35 -10.21 -0.29 -0.67
N MET A 36 -9.87 -0.48 -1.93
CA MET A 36 -10.74 -1.13 -2.89
C MET A 36 -10.55 -2.64 -2.87
N ALA A 37 -9.37 -3.08 -2.48
CA ALA A 37 -9.04 -4.49 -2.29
C ALA A 37 -7.96 -4.54 -1.23
N SER A 38 -7.98 -5.57 -0.40
CA SER A 38 -6.96 -5.71 0.63
C SER A 38 -6.88 -7.15 1.09
N TYR A 39 -5.71 -7.49 1.64
CA TYR A 39 -5.54 -8.78 2.29
C TYR A 39 -4.61 -8.59 3.48
N ASP A 40 -5.15 -8.84 4.68
CA ASP A 40 -4.41 -8.71 5.94
C ASP A 40 -4.13 -10.11 6.45
N LYS A 41 -2.85 -10.50 6.40
CA LYS A 41 -2.45 -11.80 6.91
C LYS A 41 -2.19 -11.73 8.42
N ALA A 42 -1.67 -10.60 8.87
CA ALA A 42 -1.41 -10.38 10.28
C ALA A 42 -2.64 -9.71 10.92
N PRO A 43 -3.29 -10.36 11.91
CA PRO A 43 -4.53 -9.80 12.45
C PRO A 43 -4.38 -8.47 13.14
N GLU A 44 -3.18 -8.16 13.62
CA GLU A 44 -2.94 -6.90 14.31
C GLU A 44 -2.74 -5.73 13.34
N PHE A 45 -2.57 -5.99 12.05
CA PHE A 45 -2.40 -4.92 11.06
C PHE A 45 -3.75 -4.57 10.46
N ASP A 46 -4.12 -3.30 10.55
CA ASP A 46 -5.41 -2.83 10.02
C ASP A 46 -5.15 -2.02 8.75
N SER A 47 -5.40 -2.65 7.60
CA SER A 47 -5.16 -2.00 6.31
C SER A 47 -6.09 -0.81 6.09
N SER A 48 -7.27 -0.78 6.70
CA SER A 48 -8.18 0.35 6.49
C SER A 48 -7.65 1.61 7.19
N ILE A 49 -7.06 1.45 8.36
CA ILE A 49 -6.43 2.57 9.06
C ILE A 49 -5.20 3.04 8.29
N ALA A 50 -4.38 2.10 7.85
CA ALA A 50 -3.18 2.44 7.09
C ALA A 50 -3.55 3.15 5.79
N ALA A 51 -4.59 2.68 5.11
CA ALA A 51 -5.03 3.30 3.86
C ALA A 51 -5.41 4.76 4.08
N ALA A 52 -6.20 5.03 5.12
CA ALA A 52 -6.62 6.40 5.39
C ALA A 52 -5.42 7.30 5.70
N ALA A 53 -4.50 6.82 6.53
CA ALA A 53 -3.35 7.61 6.96
C ALA A 53 -2.36 7.85 5.83
N PHE A 54 -2.01 6.80 5.09
CA PHE A 54 -0.98 6.92 4.05
C PHE A 54 -1.48 7.59 2.78
N THR A 55 -2.79 7.63 2.55
CA THR A 55 -3.33 8.42 1.45
C THR A 55 -2.94 9.90 1.62
N ASN A 56 -3.06 10.42 2.84
CA ASN A 56 -2.66 11.80 3.11
C ASN A 56 -1.16 11.99 2.91
N PHE A 57 -0.37 11.00 3.30
CA PHE A 57 1.07 11.03 3.12
C PHE A 57 1.44 11.14 1.64
N ILE A 58 0.80 10.34 0.79
CA ILE A 58 1.08 10.35 -0.64
C ILE A 58 0.62 11.67 -1.26
N LYS A 59 -0.53 12.20 -0.84
CA LYS A 59 -0.99 13.50 -1.31
C LYS A 59 0.00 14.60 -0.96
N SER A 60 0.55 14.57 0.25
CA SER A 60 1.55 15.54 0.67
C SER A 60 2.82 15.44 -0.16
N ASN A 61 3.21 14.22 -0.53
CA ASN A 61 4.36 14.03 -1.39
C ASN A 61 4.13 14.65 -2.77
N ARG A 62 2.94 14.47 -3.33
CA ARG A 62 2.60 15.09 -4.61
C ARG A 62 2.64 16.61 -4.53
N GLU A 63 2.10 17.14 -3.45
CA GLU A 63 2.09 18.59 -3.24
C GLU A 63 3.51 19.14 -3.13
N ALA A 64 4.37 18.42 -2.40
CA ALA A 64 5.76 18.84 -2.24
C ALA A 64 6.48 18.86 -3.58
N LEU A 65 6.26 17.86 -4.42
CA LEU A 65 6.87 17.84 -5.74
C LEU A 65 6.39 19.00 -6.60
N ASP A 66 5.09 19.30 -6.55
CA ASP A 66 4.54 20.42 -7.30
C ASP A 66 5.16 21.74 -6.87
N LEU A 67 5.32 21.94 -5.57
CA LEU A 67 5.95 23.15 -5.03
C LEU A 67 7.41 23.26 -5.43
N LEU A 68 8.08 22.15 -5.67
CA LEU A 68 9.47 22.13 -6.12
C LEU A 68 9.60 22.27 -7.62
N GLY A 69 8.49 22.38 -8.35
CA GLY A 69 8.52 22.47 -9.80
C GLY A 69 8.71 21.13 -10.50
N ALA A 70 8.56 20.04 -9.77
CA ALA A 70 8.65 18.70 -10.34
C ALA A 70 7.25 18.17 -10.67
N ASP A 71 7.19 17.10 -11.46
CA ASP A 71 5.92 16.47 -11.78
C ASP A 71 5.38 15.79 -10.51
N PRO A 72 4.18 16.17 -10.06
CA PRO A 72 3.60 15.54 -8.85
C PRO A 72 3.44 14.03 -8.94
N LEU A 73 3.38 13.48 -10.16
CA LEU A 73 3.16 12.04 -10.36
C LEU A 73 4.44 11.28 -10.67
N ASP A 74 5.59 11.90 -10.46
CA ASP A 74 6.87 11.32 -10.88
C ASP A 74 7.51 10.43 -9.82
N THR A 75 6.82 10.18 -8.71
CA THR A 75 7.32 9.26 -7.69
C THR A 75 7.06 7.83 -8.13
N SER A 76 8.12 7.02 -8.17
CA SER A 76 7.97 5.59 -8.46
C SER A 76 7.50 4.83 -7.23
N ASP A 77 8.23 4.98 -6.12
CA ASP A 77 7.95 4.23 -4.90
C ASP A 77 8.24 5.09 -3.69
N ILE A 78 7.53 4.80 -2.59
CA ILE A 78 7.83 5.37 -1.29
C ILE A 78 8.05 4.21 -0.35
N LEU A 79 9.20 4.19 0.31
CA LEU A 79 9.54 3.15 1.27
C LEU A 79 9.63 3.76 2.66
N VAL A 80 8.88 3.17 3.59
CA VAL A 80 8.92 3.55 4.99
C VAL A 80 9.50 2.39 5.78
N THR A 81 10.58 2.63 6.51
CA THR A 81 11.22 1.63 7.33
C THR A 81 10.99 1.98 8.80
N THR A 82 10.45 1.04 9.54
CA THR A 82 10.31 1.18 10.99
C THR A 82 11.16 0.10 11.67
N ASN A 83 11.13 0.06 12.99
CA ASN A 83 11.90 -0.95 13.71
C ASN A 83 11.42 -2.38 13.45
N GLY A 84 10.16 -2.55 13.13
CA GLY A 84 9.59 -3.89 12.98
C GLY A 84 9.09 -4.23 11.60
N MET A 85 9.00 -3.26 10.69
CA MET A 85 8.43 -3.56 9.38
C MET A 85 8.89 -2.59 8.33
N TYR A 86 8.65 -2.98 7.09
CA TYR A 86 8.79 -2.12 5.92
C TYR A 86 7.42 -1.91 5.30
N MET A 87 7.18 -0.70 4.81
CA MET A 87 5.98 -0.41 4.04
C MET A 87 6.39 0.22 2.72
N LEU A 88 5.90 -0.35 1.64
CA LEU A 88 6.20 0.13 0.30
C LEU A 88 4.92 0.59 -0.36
N PHE A 89 4.96 1.77 -0.97
CA PHE A 89 3.81 2.33 -1.68
C PHE A 89 4.20 2.63 -3.10
N ARG A 90 3.36 2.21 -4.03
CA ARG A 90 3.56 2.48 -5.46
C ARG A 90 2.29 3.11 -6.01
N GLU A 91 2.42 4.28 -6.63
CA GLU A 91 1.27 4.92 -7.23
C GLU A 91 0.90 4.22 -8.52
N LEU A 92 -0.42 4.04 -8.72
CA LEU A 92 -0.97 3.37 -9.90
C LEU A 92 -1.76 4.42 -10.67
N GLY A 93 -1.03 5.31 -11.35
CA GLY A 93 -1.64 6.47 -11.98
C GLY A 93 -2.05 7.50 -10.94
N VAL A 94 -3.02 8.35 -11.29
CA VAL A 94 -3.41 9.45 -10.42
C VAL A 94 -4.45 9.03 -9.39
N GLU A 95 -5.20 7.94 -9.66
CA GLU A 95 -6.39 7.61 -8.89
C GLU A 95 -6.18 6.57 -7.80
N TYR A 96 -5.14 5.75 -7.92
CA TYR A 96 -4.95 4.62 -7.01
C TYR A 96 -3.51 4.49 -6.59
N TYR A 97 -3.29 3.76 -5.49
CA TYR A 97 -1.94 3.31 -5.13
C TYR A 97 -2.02 1.92 -4.52
N PHE A 98 -0.91 1.19 -4.61
CA PHE A 98 -0.73 -0.10 -3.99
C PHE A 98 0.17 0.08 -2.78
N GLY A 99 -0.21 -0.50 -1.64
CA GLY A 99 0.62 -0.49 -0.45
C GLY A 99 0.81 -1.89 0.07
N VAL A 100 2.01 -2.20 0.54
CA VAL A 100 2.30 -3.48 1.15
C VAL A 100 3.14 -3.26 2.40
N ALA A 101 2.80 -3.99 3.46
CA ALA A 101 3.56 -3.99 4.71
C ALA A 101 4.17 -5.36 4.91
N MET A 102 5.44 -5.39 5.29
CA MET A 102 6.19 -6.62 5.49
C MET A 102 6.99 -6.55 6.77
N SER A 103 7.06 -7.66 7.48
CA SER A 103 7.88 -7.77 8.67
C SER A 103 9.36 -7.69 8.29
N GLN A 104 10.16 -7.02 9.13
CA GLN A 104 11.60 -7.00 8.90
C GLN A 104 12.22 -8.38 9.07
N GLU A 105 11.52 -9.29 9.73
CA GLU A 105 11.96 -10.68 9.78
C GLU A 105 11.78 -11.37 8.44
N GLY A 106 10.91 -10.83 7.60
CA GLY A 106 10.83 -11.25 6.23
C GLY A 106 12.09 -10.78 5.51
N ASN A 107 12.47 -11.49 4.51
CA ASN A 107 13.75 -11.25 3.86
C ASN A 107 13.59 -10.25 2.74
N LEU A 108 13.91 -8.99 3.01
CA LEU A 108 13.97 -7.96 1.98
C LEU A 108 15.37 -7.85 1.38
N ALA A 109 16.30 -8.45 2.01
CA ALA A 109 17.67 -8.43 1.51
C ALA A 109 17.80 -9.33 0.29
#